data_c0e9acca034f0f8b56a7dd6eccad788c
#
_entry.id   c0e9acca034f0f8b56a7dd6eccad788c
#
_cell.length_a   1.000
_cell.length_b   1.000
_cell.length_c   1.000
_cell.angle_alpha   90.00
_cell.angle_beta   90.00
_cell.angle_gamma   90.00
#
_symmetry.space_group_name_H-M   'P 1'
#
loop_
_entity.id
_entity.type
_entity.pdbx_description
1 polymer ?
#
loop_
_entity_poly.entity_id
_entity_poly.type
_entity_poly.pdbx_seq_one_letter_code
_entity_poly.pdbx_strand_id
1 'polypeptide(L)' 'MAGRIRRMIDSVIEQRAMGNPMLEKIIKTKMILKGVNPNKYTLESEDDPLVLDKLERMLRELK' A
#
# COMPACT_ATOMS: atom_id res chain seq x y z
N MET A 1 9.87 -13.43 3.90
CA MET A 1 8.65 -14.12 3.50
C MET A 1 7.90 -13.33 2.45
N ALA A 2 7.33 -14.01 1.46
CA ALA A 2 6.51 -13.37 0.45
C ALA A 2 5.24 -12.77 1.07
N GLY A 3 4.66 -11.78 0.43
CA GLY A 3 3.41 -11.20 0.87
C GLY A 3 3.52 -9.99 1.77
N ARG A 4 4.72 -9.56 2.13
CA ARG A 4 4.90 -8.37 2.99
C ARG A 4 4.37 -7.10 2.33
N ILE A 5 4.59 -6.98 1.02
CA ILE A 5 4.12 -5.82 0.26
C ILE A 5 2.59 -5.76 0.32
N ARG A 6 1.93 -6.90 0.05
CA ARG A 6 0.47 -6.97 0.10
C ARG A 6 -0.08 -6.65 1.48
N ARG A 7 0.54 -7.20 2.51
CA ARG A 7 0.13 -6.93 3.89
C ARG A 7 0.29 -5.47 4.25
N MET A 8 1.38 -4.86 3.80
CA MET A 8 1.63 -3.45 4.05
C MET A 8 0.62 -2.56 3.32
N ILE A 9 0.30 -2.89 2.06
CA ILE A 9 -0.73 -2.20 1.29
C ILE A 9 -2.07 -2.25 2.04
N ASP A 10 -2.47 -3.44 2.46
CA ASP A 10 -3.73 -3.62 3.18
C ASP A 10 -3.74 -2.86 4.50
N SER A 11 -2.61 -2.86 5.21
CA SER A 11 -2.46 -2.13 6.46
C SER A 11 -2.60 -0.61 6.27
N VAL A 12 -1.95 -0.08 5.23
CA VAL A 12 -2.04 1.35 4.90
C VAL A 12 -3.49 1.73 4.60
N ILE A 13 -4.15 0.94 3.76
CA ILE A 13 -5.53 1.19 3.37
C ILE A 13 -6.43 1.14 4.61
N GLU A 14 -6.28 0.11 5.43
CA GLU A 14 -7.10 -0.05 6.62
C GLU A 14 -6.92 1.10 7.61
N GLN A 15 -5.69 1.50 7.87
CA GLN A 15 -5.40 2.57 8.81
C GLN A 15 -5.83 3.94 8.33
N ARG A 16 -5.75 4.19 7.03
CA ARG A 16 -6.02 5.51 6.47
C ARG A 16 -7.44 5.68 5.95
N ALA A 17 -8.03 4.61 5.43
CA ALA A 17 -9.39 4.66 4.93
C ALA A 17 -10.44 4.44 6.02
N MET A 18 -10.09 3.73 7.08
CA MET A 18 -10.98 3.48 8.23
C MET A 18 -12.35 2.94 7.79
N GLY A 19 -12.33 2.05 6.80
CA GLY A 19 -13.56 1.44 6.29
C GLY A 19 -14.35 2.30 5.31
N ASN A 20 -13.85 3.48 4.94
CA ASN A 20 -14.52 4.36 3.99
C ASN A 20 -14.08 4.03 2.56
N PRO A 21 -15.00 3.54 1.68
CA PRO A 21 -14.63 3.16 0.31
C PRO A 21 -14.07 4.30 -0.52
N MET A 22 -14.53 5.51 -0.27
CA MET A 22 -14.06 6.70 -0.97
C MET A 22 -12.60 6.98 -0.65
N LEU A 23 -12.24 6.89 0.63
CA LEU A 23 -10.86 7.08 1.08
C LEU A 23 -9.96 5.96 0.59
N GLU A 24 -10.46 4.72 0.53
CA GLU A 24 -9.71 3.61 -0.05
C GLU A 24 -9.31 3.90 -1.50
N LYS A 25 -10.23 4.42 -2.29
CA LYS A 25 -9.97 4.77 -3.69
C LYS A 25 -8.89 5.82 -3.80
N ILE A 26 -8.96 6.86 -2.98
CA ILE A 26 -7.98 7.94 -2.95
C ILE A 26 -6.59 7.40 -2.59
N ILE A 27 -6.52 6.55 -1.58
CA ILE A 27 -5.27 5.97 -1.13
C ILE A 27 -4.65 5.08 -2.20
N LYS A 28 -5.46 4.24 -2.84
CA LYS A 28 -4.99 3.38 -3.95
C LYS A 28 -4.46 4.22 -5.11
N THR A 29 -5.13 5.30 -5.44
CA THR A 29 -4.67 6.22 -6.48
C THR A 29 -3.33 6.84 -6.12
N LYS A 30 -3.15 7.26 -4.88
CA LYS A 30 -1.89 7.80 -4.40
C LYS A 30 -0.76 6.77 -4.47
N MET A 31 -1.06 5.52 -4.16
CA MET A 31 -0.09 4.43 -4.30
C MET A 31 0.38 4.28 -5.74
N ILE A 32 -0.55 4.29 -6.68
CA ILE A 32 -0.23 4.18 -8.11
C ILE A 32 0.65 5.35 -8.56
N LEU A 33 0.32 6.56 -8.13
CA LEU A 33 1.11 7.75 -8.46
C LEU A 33 2.54 7.67 -7.91
N LYS A 34 2.73 6.97 -6.82
CA LYS A 34 4.06 6.76 -6.23
C LYS A 34 4.78 5.55 -6.77
N GLY A 35 4.20 4.88 -7.76
CA GLY A 35 4.81 3.72 -8.40
C GLY A 35 4.49 2.39 -7.74
N VAL A 36 3.48 2.34 -6.88
CA VAL A 36 3.07 1.12 -6.22
C VAL A 36 1.64 0.78 -6.63
N ASN A 37 1.48 -0.20 -7.53
CA ASN A 37 0.17 -0.64 -7.97
C ASN A 37 -0.35 -1.74 -7.03
N PRO A 38 -1.36 -1.47 -6.20
CA PRO A 38 -1.84 -2.46 -5.24
C PRO A 38 -2.44 -3.71 -5.88
N ASN A 39 -2.90 -3.61 -7.12
CA ASN A 39 -3.45 -4.78 -7.83
C ASN A 39 -2.37 -5.72 -8.36
N LYS A 40 -1.12 -5.25 -8.39
CA LYS A 40 0.01 -6.03 -8.89
C LYS A 40 0.60 -6.96 -7.85
N TYR A 41 0.35 -6.69 -6.59
CA TYR A 41 0.95 -7.42 -5.48
C TYR A 41 -0.09 -8.28 -4.77
N THR A 42 0.27 -9.55 -4.58
CA THR A 42 -0.56 -10.52 -3.87
C THR A 42 0.23 -11.08 -2.68
N LEU A 43 -0.40 -11.95 -1.92
CA LEU A 43 0.29 -12.61 -0.81
C LEU A 43 1.43 -13.51 -1.28
N GLU A 44 1.45 -13.86 -2.57
CA GLU A 44 2.48 -14.70 -3.17
C GLU A 44 3.60 -13.89 -3.83
N SER A 45 3.42 -12.58 -3.96
CA SER A 45 4.43 -11.70 -4.57
C SER A 45 5.69 -11.64 -3.72
N GLU A 46 6.84 -11.60 -4.40
CA GLU A 46 8.12 -11.45 -3.72
C GLU A 46 8.25 -10.08 -3.07
N ASP A 47 8.96 -10.04 -1.96
CA ASP A 47 9.24 -8.78 -1.28
C ASP A 47 10.26 -7.97 -2.07
N ASP A 48 9.93 -6.70 -2.31
CA ASP A 48 10.82 -5.75 -2.98
C ASP A 48 11.15 -4.63 -1.99
N PRO A 49 12.42 -4.50 -1.57
CA PRO A 49 12.79 -3.47 -0.60
C PRO A 49 12.45 -2.04 -1.05
N LEU A 50 12.53 -1.77 -2.35
CA LEU A 50 12.21 -0.44 -2.88
C LEU A 50 10.73 -0.13 -2.71
N VAL A 51 9.88 -1.11 -2.94
CA VAL A 51 8.43 -0.95 -2.78
C VAL A 51 8.08 -0.81 -1.31
N LEU A 52 8.69 -1.62 -0.46
CA LEU A 52 8.48 -1.52 0.98
C LEU A 52 8.87 -0.16 1.52
N ASP A 53 9.99 0.39 1.05
CA ASP A 53 10.44 1.73 1.45
C ASP A 53 9.44 2.81 1.02
N LYS A 54 8.91 2.71 -0.20
CA LYS A 54 7.89 3.63 -0.70
C LYS A 54 6.64 3.59 0.15
N LEU A 55 6.21 2.39 0.54
CA LEU A 55 5.03 2.22 1.40
C LEU A 55 5.25 2.80 2.78
N GLU A 56 6.43 2.61 3.36
CA GLU A 56 6.77 3.21 4.65
C GLU A 56 6.74 4.73 4.59
N ARG A 57 7.25 5.31 3.52
CA ARG A 57 7.21 6.76 3.32
C ARG A 57 5.78 7.26 3.21
N MET A 58 4.92 6.52 2.51
CA MET A 58 3.51 6.88 2.41
C MET A 58 2.83 6.89 3.77
N LEU A 59 3.14 5.92 4.62
CA LEU A 59 2.61 5.89 5.98
C LEU A 59 2.97 7.15 6.76
N ARG A 60 4.16 7.65 6.56
CA ARG A 60 4.63 8.87 7.23
C ARG A 60 3.98 10.12 6.66
N GLU A 61 3.80 10.17 5.34
CA GLU A 61 3.24 11.34 4.65
C GLU A 61 1.73 11.49 4.85
N LEU A 62 1.03 10.38 5.05
CA LEU A 62 -0.42 10.37 5.17
C LEU A 62 -0.95 10.63 6.58
N LYS A 63 -0.12 11.08 7.46
CA LYS A 63 -0.52 11.40 8.84
C LYS A 63 -1.60 12.47 8.91
#